data_5fc4fe9ddfd113cac6bbad407d668bb3
#
_entry.id   5fc4fe9ddfd113cac6bbad407d668bb3
#
_cell.length_a   1.000
_cell.length_b   1.000
_cell.length_c   1.000
_cell.angle_alpha   90.00
_cell.angle_beta   90.00
_cell.angle_gamma   90.00
#
_symmetry.space_group_name_H-M   'P 1'
#
loop_
_entity.id
_entity.type
_entity.pdbx_description
1 polymer ?
#
loop_
_entity_poly.entity_id
_entity_poly.type
_entity_poly.pdbx_seq_one_letter_code
_entity_poly.pdbx_strand_id
1 'polypeptide(L)'
;SEGTQPSAVGQGYLNTPGIHTPAQVEGWRRVADAVHAERGRIVVQLMHAGRVAHPDNKDGLESVAPSALAAPGEMITAQGSFPHPVPRAVETDEVAGLVEDFVHAARCAVAAGLDGVEVHGAHTYLVCAFLSPMTNLREYLRVLTTLLHTGSIATMLAPGSRNRRAGELLG
;
A
#
# COMPACT_ATOMS: atom_id res chain seq x y z
N SER A 1 -0.41 -13.24 8.01
CA SER A 1 -1.07 -13.72 6.77
C SER A 1 -0.22 -13.40 5.56
N GLU A 2 -0.63 -13.92 4.40
CA GLU A 2 -0.20 -13.41 3.10
C GLU A 2 -0.86 -12.06 2.80
N GLY A 3 -0.43 -11.42 1.68
CA GLY A 3 -0.93 -10.11 1.26
C GLY A 3 -2.44 -10.08 1.10
N THR A 4 -3.08 -9.11 1.76
CA THR A 4 -4.52 -8.93 1.83
C THR A 4 -4.87 -7.53 1.36
N GLN A 5 -5.74 -7.37 0.36
CA GLN A 5 -6.04 -6.05 -0.18
C GLN A 5 -6.89 -5.20 0.76
N PRO A 6 -6.48 -3.92 0.98
CA PRO A 6 -7.22 -2.98 1.83
C PRO A 6 -8.46 -2.39 1.16
N SER A 7 -8.56 -2.49 -0.17
CA SER A 7 -9.70 -2.04 -0.98
C SER A 7 -9.80 -2.86 -2.26
N ALA A 8 -10.91 -2.77 -2.99
CA ALA A 8 -11.09 -3.47 -4.26
C ALA A 8 -10.01 -3.08 -5.30
N VAL A 9 -9.65 -1.79 -5.37
CA VAL A 9 -8.59 -1.29 -6.27
C VAL A 9 -7.23 -1.87 -5.91
N GLY A 10 -7.03 -2.22 -4.63
CA GLY A 10 -5.79 -2.79 -4.13
C GLY A 10 -5.48 -4.21 -4.58
N GLN A 11 -6.44 -4.93 -5.15
CA GLN A 11 -6.22 -6.29 -5.64
C GLN A 11 -5.24 -6.32 -6.81
N GLY A 12 -4.28 -7.24 -6.77
CA GLY A 12 -3.34 -7.49 -7.89
C GLY A 12 -3.49 -8.87 -8.47
N TYR A 13 -3.47 -9.88 -7.64
CA TYR A 13 -3.45 -11.29 -8.05
C TYR A 13 -4.83 -11.94 -7.97
N LEU A 14 -5.00 -13.05 -8.69
CA LEU A 14 -6.20 -13.89 -8.59
C LEU A 14 -6.37 -14.41 -7.16
N ASN A 15 -7.62 -14.45 -6.70
CA ASN A 15 -8.01 -15.14 -5.47
C ASN A 15 -7.30 -14.65 -4.18
N THR A 16 -6.68 -13.46 -4.19
CA THR A 16 -6.16 -12.87 -2.94
C THR A 16 -7.32 -12.39 -2.08
N PRO A 17 -7.22 -12.57 -0.74
CA PRO A 17 -8.28 -12.11 0.15
C PRO A 17 -8.26 -10.58 0.29
N GLY A 18 -9.43 -10.01 0.59
CA GLY A 18 -9.57 -8.63 1.02
C GLY A 18 -9.96 -8.54 2.50
N ILE A 19 -9.89 -7.32 3.05
CA ILE A 19 -10.34 -7.02 4.41
C ILE A 19 -10.99 -5.63 4.46
N HIS A 20 -11.95 -5.37 3.58
CA HIS A 20 -12.61 -4.07 3.43
C HIS A 20 -14.14 -4.15 3.34
N THR A 21 -14.73 -5.37 3.34
CA THR A 21 -16.17 -5.56 3.33
C THR A 21 -16.63 -6.34 4.57
N PRO A 22 -17.90 -6.20 5.00
CA PRO A 22 -18.43 -6.97 6.13
C PRO A 22 -18.30 -8.49 5.96
N ALA A 23 -18.49 -9.01 4.76
CA ALA A 23 -18.35 -10.44 4.47
C ALA A 23 -16.89 -10.91 4.64
N GLN A 24 -15.92 -10.10 4.22
CA GLN A 24 -14.50 -10.39 4.41
C GLN A 24 -14.11 -10.33 5.89
N VAL A 25 -14.61 -9.36 6.65
CA VAL A 25 -14.41 -9.27 8.11
C VAL A 25 -14.91 -10.53 8.80
N GLU A 26 -16.10 -11.02 8.44
CA GLU A 26 -16.64 -12.26 9.01
C GLU A 26 -15.81 -13.48 8.62
N GLY A 27 -15.30 -13.53 7.39
CA GLY A 27 -14.35 -14.56 6.95
C GLY A 27 -13.08 -14.58 7.80
N TRP A 28 -12.48 -13.40 8.00
CA TRP A 28 -11.28 -13.24 8.81
C TRP A 28 -11.52 -13.54 10.30
N ARG A 29 -12.70 -13.24 10.84
CA ARG A 29 -13.07 -13.60 12.23
C ARG A 29 -12.97 -15.08 12.45
N ARG A 30 -13.52 -15.90 11.55
CA ARG A 30 -13.42 -17.37 11.65
C ARG A 30 -11.97 -17.86 11.62
N VAL A 31 -11.11 -17.21 10.85
CA VAL A 31 -9.67 -17.53 10.81
C VAL A 31 -9.00 -17.14 12.13
N ALA A 32 -9.27 -15.94 12.65
CA ALA A 32 -8.73 -15.47 13.92
C ALA A 32 -9.16 -16.39 15.09
N ASP A 33 -10.43 -16.74 15.16
CA ASP A 33 -10.97 -17.64 16.18
C ASP A 33 -10.30 -19.02 16.15
N ALA A 34 -10.08 -19.59 14.95
CA ALA A 34 -9.41 -20.88 14.79
C ALA A 34 -7.94 -20.82 15.25
N VAL A 35 -7.22 -19.75 14.94
CA VAL A 35 -5.83 -19.56 15.38
C VAL A 35 -5.77 -19.37 16.91
N HIS A 36 -6.69 -18.60 17.47
CA HIS A 36 -6.74 -18.34 18.90
C HIS A 36 -7.14 -19.60 19.71
N ALA A 37 -7.98 -20.47 19.16
CA ALA A 37 -8.32 -21.75 19.78
C ALA A 37 -7.06 -22.62 20.02
N GLU A 38 -6.08 -22.52 19.13
CA GLU A 38 -4.78 -23.17 19.25
C GLU A 38 -3.74 -22.32 19.99
N ARG A 39 -4.17 -21.25 20.68
CA ARG A 39 -3.31 -20.29 21.40
C ARG A 39 -2.29 -19.56 20.50
N GLY A 40 -2.53 -19.54 19.20
CA GLY A 40 -1.74 -18.80 18.24
C GLY A 40 -2.11 -17.31 18.20
N ARG A 41 -1.31 -16.54 17.46
CA ARG A 41 -1.59 -15.15 17.11
C ARG A 41 -1.54 -14.99 15.60
N ILE A 42 -2.33 -14.05 15.07
CA ILE A 42 -2.38 -13.78 13.65
C ILE A 42 -2.41 -12.28 13.35
N VAL A 43 -1.46 -11.85 12.55
CA VAL A 43 -1.36 -10.49 12.01
C VAL A 43 -1.72 -10.52 10.53
N VAL A 44 -2.54 -9.61 10.06
CA VAL A 44 -2.86 -9.48 8.64
C VAL A 44 -1.89 -8.53 7.96
N GLN A 45 -1.37 -8.93 6.80
CA GLN A 45 -0.53 -8.08 5.97
C GLN A 45 -1.42 -7.31 4.97
N LEU A 46 -1.52 -5.99 5.14
CA LEU A 46 -2.24 -5.11 4.23
C LEU A 46 -1.37 -4.79 3.00
N MET A 47 -1.80 -5.23 1.83
CA MET A 47 -1.07 -5.10 0.57
C MET A 47 -1.97 -4.51 -0.51
N HIS A 48 -1.68 -3.30 -0.93
CA HIS A 48 -2.26 -2.69 -2.12
C HIS A 48 -1.28 -2.88 -3.28
N ALA A 49 -1.65 -3.67 -4.28
CA ALA A 49 -0.75 -4.07 -5.36
C ALA A 49 -0.29 -2.89 -6.26
N GLY A 50 -1.06 -1.79 -6.27
CA GLY A 50 -0.69 -0.61 -7.05
C GLY A 50 -0.63 -0.92 -8.55
N ARG A 51 0.52 -0.63 -9.17
CA ARG A 51 0.77 -0.89 -10.58
C ARG A 51 1.06 -2.36 -10.91
N VAL A 52 1.32 -3.20 -9.90
CA VAL A 52 1.55 -4.65 -10.08
C VAL A 52 0.19 -5.36 -10.04
N ALA A 53 -0.65 -5.04 -11.02
CA ALA A 53 -2.02 -5.54 -11.08
C ALA A 53 -2.52 -5.56 -12.54
N HIS A 54 -3.62 -6.27 -12.76
CA HIS A 54 -4.34 -6.26 -14.04
C HIS A 54 -5.84 -6.06 -13.78
N PRO A 55 -6.56 -5.28 -14.60
CA PRO A 55 -8.00 -5.06 -14.44
C PRO A 55 -8.82 -6.36 -14.40
N ASP A 56 -8.43 -7.37 -15.16
CA ASP A 56 -9.14 -8.68 -15.22
C ASP A 56 -9.15 -9.41 -13.86
N ASN A 57 -8.25 -9.08 -12.95
CA ASN A 57 -8.21 -9.67 -11.61
C ASN A 57 -9.02 -8.89 -10.59
N LYS A 58 -9.66 -7.76 -10.97
CA LYS A 58 -10.37 -6.86 -10.08
C LYS A 58 -11.57 -6.17 -10.75
N ASP A 59 -12.37 -6.95 -11.45
CA ASP A 59 -13.64 -6.54 -12.07
C ASP A 59 -13.54 -5.31 -12.99
N GLY A 60 -12.43 -5.19 -13.71
CA GLY A 60 -12.17 -4.08 -14.63
C GLY A 60 -11.67 -2.78 -13.97
N LEU A 61 -11.46 -2.76 -12.66
CA LEU A 61 -10.97 -1.58 -11.95
C LEU A 61 -9.56 -1.21 -12.42
N GLU A 62 -9.34 0.07 -12.64
CA GLU A 62 -8.05 0.60 -13.06
C GLU A 62 -6.99 0.48 -11.96
N SER A 63 -5.77 0.17 -12.35
CA SER A 63 -4.62 0.20 -11.44
C SER A 63 -4.18 1.64 -11.19
N VAL A 64 -3.79 1.96 -9.96
CA VAL A 64 -3.32 3.29 -9.57
C VAL A 64 -1.87 3.23 -9.06
N ALA A 65 -1.13 4.30 -9.27
CA ALA A 65 0.25 4.44 -8.81
C ALA A 65 0.61 5.92 -8.62
N PRO A 66 1.73 6.25 -7.95
CA PRO A 66 2.17 7.64 -7.84
C PRO A 66 2.47 8.30 -9.20
N SER A 67 2.84 7.52 -10.21
CA SER A 67 3.10 7.98 -11.58
C SER A 67 2.66 6.94 -12.58
N ALA A 68 2.31 7.36 -13.80
CA ALA A 68 1.84 6.49 -14.90
C ALA A 68 2.99 5.67 -15.52
N LEU A 69 3.57 4.76 -14.73
CA LEU A 69 4.66 3.88 -15.12
C LEU A 69 4.23 2.42 -14.94
N ALA A 70 4.13 1.66 -16.02
CA ALA A 70 3.84 0.24 -15.98
C ALA A 70 4.86 -0.53 -15.12
N ALA A 71 4.43 -1.57 -14.43
CA ALA A 71 5.35 -2.51 -13.82
C ALA A 71 6.01 -3.38 -14.90
N PRO A 72 7.27 -3.80 -14.72
CA PRO A 72 7.87 -4.79 -15.61
C PRO A 72 7.25 -6.17 -15.41
N GLY A 73 7.33 -7.02 -16.44
CA GLY A 73 6.81 -8.38 -16.38
C GLY A 73 5.33 -8.48 -16.71
N GLU A 74 4.71 -9.56 -16.28
CA GLU A 74 3.34 -9.93 -16.63
C GLU A 74 2.53 -10.32 -15.38
N MET A 75 1.21 -10.13 -15.47
CA MET A 75 0.24 -10.60 -14.47
C MET A 75 -0.53 -11.80 -15.00
N ILE A 76 -0.63 -12.82 -14.18
CA ILE A 76 -1.49 -13.98 -14.46
C ILE A 76 -2.93 -13.60 -14.16
N THR A 77 -3.80 -13.78 -15.13
CA THR A 77 -5.25 -13.62 -15.04
C THR A 77 -5.95 -14.94 -15.36
N ALA A 78 -7.26 -15.00 -15.19
CA ALA A 78 -8.06 -16.16 -15.57
C ALA A 78 -8.01 -16.44 -17.10
N GLN A 79 -7.63 -15.45 -17.92
CA GLN A 79 -7.54 -15.54 -19.38
C GLN A 79 -6.13 -15.82 -19.89
N GLY A 80 -5.13 -15.79 -19.02
CA GLY A 80 -3.72 -15.99 -19.38
C GLY A 80 -2.79 -14.98 -18.71
N SER A 81 -1.55 -14.90 -19.19
CA SER A 81 -0.54 -13.96 -18.71
C SER A 81 -0.48 -12.75 -19.65
N PHE A 82 -0.55 -11.55 -19.07
CA PHE A 82 -0.56 -10.30 -19.82
C PHE A 82 0.41 -9.28 -19.21
N PRO A 83 1.04 -8.42 -20.01
CA PRO A 83 1.84 -7.31 -19.50
C PRO A 83 1.02 -6.44 -18.55
N HIS A 84 1.67 -5.92 -17.50
CA HIS A 84 1.01 -4.95 -16.63
C HIS A 84 0.60 -3.72 -17.43
N PRO A 85 -0.65 -3.27 -17.34
CA PRO A 85 -1.07 -2.04 -17.97
C PRO A 85 -0.40 -0.83 -17.32
N VAL A 86 -0.33 0.28 -18.05
CA VAL A 86 0.08 1.57 -17.48
C VAL A 86 -0.97 1.98 -16.45
N PRO A 87 -0.60 2.17 -15.18
CA PRO A 87 -1.55 2.60 -14.15
C PRO A 87 -1.91 4.07 -14.33
N ARG A 88 -3.07 4.47 -13.82
CA ARG A 88 -3.40 5.88 -13.66
C ARG A 88 -2.53 6.51 -12.57
N ALA A 89 -1.94 7.67 -12.85
CA ALA A 89 -1.28 8.46 -11.82
C ALA A 89 -2.33 9.03 -10.85
N VAL A 90 -2.09 8.86 -9.55
CA VAL A 90 -2.96 9.40 -8.49
C VAL A 90 -2.73 10.90 -8.33
N GLU A 91 -3.76 11.70 -8.31
CA GLU A 91 -3.66 13.12 -7.99
C GLU A 91 -3.31 13.33 -6.51
N THR A 92 -2.79 14.51 -6.17
CA THR A 92 -2.30 14.75 -4.80
C THR A 92 -3.41 14.72 -3.74
N ASP A 93 -4.59 15.19 -4.08
CA ASP A 93 -5.78 15.17 -3.23
C ASP A 93 -6.40 13.76 -3.06
N GLU A 94 -6.17 12.85 -4.00
CA GLU A 94 -6.59 11.45 -3.91
C GLU A 94 -5.75 10.63 -2.90
N VAL A 95 -4.53 11.05 -2.58
CA VAL A 95 -3.62 10.29 -1.70
C VAL A 95 -4.23 10.05 -0.33
N ALA A 96 -4.97 11.03 0.20
CA ALA A 96 -5.66 10.89 1.48
C ALA A 96 -6.70 9.74 1.44
N GLY A 97 -7.38 9.54 0.31
CA GLY A 97 -8.31 8.42 0.12
C GLY A 97 -7.60 7.06 0.17
N LEU A 98 -6.43 6.94 -0.48
CA LEU A 98 -5.63 5.72 -0.41
C LEU A 98 -5.15 5.41 1.01
N VAL A 99 -4.78 6.44 1.79
CA VAL A 99 -4.44 6.26 3.21
C VAL A 99 -5.65 5.78 3.99
N GLU A 100 -6.84 6.36 3.74
CA GLU A 100 -8.07 5.94 4.43
C GLU A 100 -8.46 4.50 4.09
N ASP A 101 -8.17 3.98 2.90
CA ASP A 101 -8.35 2.56 2.57
C ASP A 101 -7.56 1.65 3.54
N PHE A 102 -6.29 1.99 3.82
CA PHE A 102 -5.49 1.25 4.81
C PHE A 102 -6.03 1.41 6.24
N VAL A 103 -6.46 2.61 6.62
CA VAL A 103 -7.06 2.88 7.93
C VAL A 103 -8.35 2.08 8.09
N HIS A 104 -9.23 2.07 7.08
CA HIS A 104 -10.46 1.28 7.07
C HIS A 104 -10.15 -0.22 7.20
N ALA A 105 -9.22 -0.74 6.41
CA ALA A 105 -8.80 -2.13 6.47
C ALA A 105 -8.24 -2.52 7.85
N ALA A 106 -7.45 -1.64 8.48
CA ALA A 106 -6.96 -1.85 9.83
C ALA A 106 -8.10 -1.90 10.86
N ARG A 107 -9.11 -1.03 10.74
CA ARG A 107 -10.33 -1.10 11.58
C ARG A 107 -11.10 -2.41 11.36
N CYS A 108 -11.19 -2.87 10.11
CA CYS A 108 -11.78 -4.17 9.78
C CYS A 108 -10.99 -5.34 10.40
N ALA A 109 -9.66 -5.26 10.43
CA ALA A 109 -8.81 -6.26 11.07
C ALA A 109 -9.07 -6.35 12.57
N VAL A 110 -9.18 -5.21 13.26
CA VAL A 110 -9.56 -5.14 14.68
C VAL A 110 -10.96 -5.73 14.89
N ALA A 111 -11.93 -5.36 14.05
CA ALA A 111 -13.30 -5.89 14.13
C ALA A 111 -13.38 -7.40 13.88
N ALA A 112 -12.47 -7.96 13.09
CA ALA A 112 -12.33 -9.40 12.87
C ALA A 112 -11.62 -10.14 14.02
N GLY A 113 -11.06 -9.43 15.00
CA GLY A 113 -10.35 -10.04 16.13
C GLY A 113 -8.89 -10.41 15.84
N LEU A 114 -8.29 -9.89 14.77
CA LEU A 114 -6.88 -10.11 14.47
C LEU A 114 -5.98 -9.40 15.48
N ASP A 115 -4.80 -9.96 15.77
CA ASP A 115 -3.88 -9.44 16.79
C ASP A 115 -3.09 -8.19 16.33
N GLY A 116 -3.08 -7.90 15.04
CA GLY A 116 -2.41 -6.72 14.51
C GLY A 116 -2.46 -6.64 12.99
N VAL A 117 -1.84 -5.60 12.46
CA VAL A 117 -1.69 -5.37 11.03
C VAL A 117 -0.23 -5.12 10.69
N GLU A 118 0.18 -5.58 9.52
CA GLU A 118 1.44 -5.24 8.87
C GLU A 118 1.12 -4.44 7.60
N VAL A 119 1.82 -3.35 7.34
CA VAL A 119 1.70 -2.62 6.07
C VAL A 119 2.82 -3.06 5.14
N HIS A 120 2.45 -3.66 4.01
CA HIS A 120 3.42 -4.11 3.01
C HIS A 120 4.05 -2.92 2.27
N GLY A 121 5.29 -2.58 2.64
CA GLY A 121 6.05 -1.45 2.08
C GLY A 121 7.18 -1.87 1.12
N ALA A 122 7.12 -3.06 0.51
CA ALA A 122 8.18 -3.60 -0.35
C ALA A 122 7.68 -3.97 -1.76
N HIS A 123 8.54 -4.61 -2.58
CA HIS A 123 8.25 -5.25 -3.87
C HIS A 123 7.55 -4.37 -4.91
N THR A 124 7.82 -3.07 -4.91
CA THR A 124 7.23 -2.09 -5.86
C THR A 124 5.70 -1.96 -5.79
N TYR A 125 5.03 -2.53 -4.76
CA TYR A 125 3.63 -2.30 -4.48
C TYR A 125 3.36 -0.84 -4.10
N LEU A 126 2.10 -0.46 -3.89
CA LEU A 126 1.71 0.95 -3.83
C LEU A 126 2.56 1.77 -2.85
N VAL A 127 2.73 1.31 -1.60
CA VAL A 127 3.49 2.05 -0.57
C VAL A 127 4.96 2.22 -1.00
N CYS A 128 5.60 1.12 -1.43
CA CYS A 128 6.97 1.17 -1.95
C CYS A 128 7.08 2.08 -3.19
N ALA A 129 6.09 2.05 -4.08
CA ALA A 129 6.07 2.89 -5.26
C ALA A 129 6.01 4.38 -4.92
N PHE A 130 5.30 4.77 -3.85
CA PHE A 130 5.30 6.15 -3.35
C PHE A 130 6.64 6.57 -2.73
N LEU A 131 7.34 5.65 -2.08
CA LEU A 131 8.62 5.93 -1.40
C LEU A 131 9.83 5.90 -2.34
N SER A 132 9.70 5.32 -3.53
CA SER A 132 10.81 5.13 -4.46
C SER A 132 10.87 6.25 -5.51
N PRO A 133 12.01 6.94 -5.67
CA PRO A 133 12.21 7.94 -6.73
C PRO A 133 12.19 7.34 -8.13
N MET A 134 12.34 6.02 -8.25
CA MET A 134 12.27 5.31 -9.53
C MET A 134 10.83 5.15 -10.05
N THR A 135 9.84 5.27 -9.16
CA THR A 135 8.42 5.03 -9.47
C THR A 135 7.52 6.19 -9.09
N ASN A 136 7.99 7.11 -8.25
CA ASN A 136 7.32 8.35 -7.91
C ASN A 136 8.08 9.53 -8.52
N LEU A 137 7.61 9.98 -9.67
CA LEU A 137 8.25 11.07 -10.42
C LEU A 137 7.73 12.47 -10.03
N ARG A 138 6.97 12.57 -8.94
CA ARG A 138 6.46 13.85 -8.43
C ARG A 138 7.61 14.73 -7.98
N GLU A 139 7.55 16.01 -8.31
CA GLU A 139 8.62 16.96 -8.06
C GLU A 139 9.01 17.06 -6.57
N TYR A 140 8.02 17.02 -5.68
CA TYR A 140 8.25 17.05 -4.23
C TYR A 140 9.13 15.88 -3.74
N LEU A 141 8.93 14.68 -4.25
CA LEU A 141 9.72 13.52 -3.85
C LEU A 141 11.15 13.61 -4.40
N ARG A 142 11.34 14.17 -5.60
CA ARG A 142 12.68 14.41 -6.15
C ARG A 142 13.47 15.37 -5.27
N VAL A 143 12.85 16.44 -4.77
CA VAL A 143 13.46 17.38 -3.81
C VAL A 143 13.81 16.66 -2.52
N LEU A 144 12.88 15.88 -1.95
CA LEU A 144 13.11 15.13 -0.71
C LEU A 144 14.25 14.11 -0.86
N THR A 145 14.27 13.38 -1.97
CA THR A 145 15.34 12.39 -2.26
C THR A 145 16.68 13.09 -2.45
N THR A 146 16.72 14.22 -3.12
CA THR A 146 17.94 15.02 -3.27
C THR A 146 18.43 15.50 -1.89
N LEU A 147 17.56 16.00 -1.04
CA LEU A 147 17.88 16.44 0.31
C LEU A 147 18.37 15.28 1.19
N LEU A 148 17.80 14.09 1.06
CA LEU A 148 18.26 12.88 1.75
C LEU A 148 19.66 12.45 1.28
N HIS A 149 19.92 12.45 -0.02
CA HIS A 149 21.23 12.12 -0.59
C HIS A 149 22.32 13.14 -0.24
N THR A 150 21.97 14.42 -0.10
CA THR A 150 22.91 15.47 0.32
C THR A 150 23.16 15.51 1.84
N GLY A 151 22.54 14.61 2.61
CA GLY A 151 22.69 14.57 4.06
C GLY A 151 21.92 15.67 4.82
N SER A 152 21.25 16.58 4.10
CA SER A 152 20.56 17.72 4.70
C SER A 152 19.38 17.32 5.61
N ILE A 153 18.72 16.17 5.35
CA ILE A 153 17.63 15.67 6.19
C ILE A 153 18.14 14.77 7.33
N ALA A 154 19.26 14.08 7.15
CA ALA A 154 19.85 13.28 8.24
C ALA A 154 20.12 14.13 9.49
N THR A 155 20.48 15.40 9.31
CA THR A 155 20.66 16.37 10.39
C THR A 155 19.33 16.82 11.04
N MET A 156 18.23 16.80 10.30
CA MET A 156 16.89 17.18 10.80
C MET A 156 16.24 16.08 11.66
N LEU A 157 16.58 14.82 11.41
CA LEU A 157 15.98 13.67 12.10
C LEU A 157 16.85 13.15 13.26
N ALA A 158 18.01 13.75 13.51
CA ALA A 158 18.85 13.36 14.64
C ALA A 158 18.16 13.70 15.98
N PRO A 159 18.07 12.76 16.94
CA PRO A 159 17.51 13.04 18.25
C PRO A 159 18.29 14.17 18.95
N GLY A 160 17.61 15.28 19.24
CA GLY A 160 18.20 16.41 19.98
C GLY A 160 18.54 17.66 19.15
N SER A 161 18.41 17.66 17.83
CA SER A 161 18.58 18.87 17.02
C SER A 161 17.37 19.79 17.18
N ARG A 162 17.50 20.87 17.95
CA ARG A 162 16.55 21.99 17.93
C ARG A 162 16.75 22.75 16.62
N ASN A 163 15.98 22.40 15.60
CA ASN A 163 16.13 23.00 14.29
C ASN A 163 15.36 24.34 14.22
N ARG A 164 16.08 25.48 14.32
CA ARG A 164 15.51 26.83 14.12
C ARG A 164 15.17 27.11 12.65
N ARG A 165 15.60 26.28 11.70
CA ARG A 165 15.36 26.51 10.27
C ARG A 165 14.11 25.85 9.69
N ALA A 166 13.49 24.91 10.42
CA ALA A 166 12.27 24.26 9.94
C ALA A 166 11.06 25.22 9.87
N GLY A 167 11.06 26.31 10.64
CA GLY A 167 10.01 27.32 10.61
C GLY A 167 10.08 28.28 9.41
N GLU A 168 11.22 28.38 8.72
CA GLU A 168 11.41 29.28 7.59
C GLU A 168 11.08 28.62 6.23
N LEU A 169 10.91 27.28 6.20
CA LEU A 169 10.61 26.51 4.98
C LEU A 169 9.12 26.20 4.82
N LEU A 170 8.30 26.50 5.83
CA LEU A 170 6.86 26.24 5.85
C LEU A 170 6.02 27.54 5.98
N GLY A 171 6.64 28.71 5.82
CA GLY A 171 5.97 30.01 5.76
C GLY A 171 5.64 30.44 4.34
#